data_3a5ec009dbaa482b7a5a43dba19f88b2
#
_entry.id   3a5ec009dbaa482b7a5a43dba19f88b2
#
_cell.length_a   1.000
_cell.length_b   1.000
_cell.length_c   1.000
_cell.angle_alpha   90.00
_cell.angle_beta   90.00
_cell.angle_gamma   90.00
#
_symmetry.space_group_name_H-M   'P 1'
#
loop_
_entity.id
_entity.type
_entity.pdbx_description
1 polymer ?
#
loop_
_entity_poly.entity_id
_entity_poly.type
_entity_poly.pdbx_seq_one_letter_code
_entity_poly.pdbx_strand_id
1 'polypeptide(L)'
;MISANSLLMLYLGIELLSLSLYAVIGFNKKSSLSSEAAIKYYVLGAMSSGILLFGISLIYGFTGSIAYNDIASQLINVDMNSVDYIAIIFGIIFITASLCFKFGAAPFHMWVPDIYQGSLISTTILLSTLPKIAVFIVFLKLYFIPFILYREVWSDILIFVGMLSIVIGSLFALTQENIKRLLAYSAISNIGFIILSLGLISIDGIHASLYYTVVYSLTALASFGIITHITSNSNGIEKITDLSG
;
A
#
# COMPACT_ATOMS: atom_id res chain seq x y z
N MET A 1 13.45 5.10 1.24
CA MET A 1 12.57 3.98 1.55
C MET A 1 13.12 2.64 1.05
N ILE A 2 13.28 2.41 -0.24
CA ILE A 2 13.79 1.13 -0.83
C ILE A 2 15.19 0.76 -0.32
N SER A 3 16.10 1.71 -0.18
CA SER A 3 17.46 1.51 0.33
C SER A 3 17.57 1.47 1.85
N ALA A 4 16.45 1.59 2.59
CA ALA A 4 16.49 1.56 4.04
C ALA A 4 16.99 0.21 4.57
N ASN A 5 17.89 0.24 5.55
CA ASN A 5 18.40 -0.92 6.28
C ASN A 5 18.07 -0.85 7.76
N SER A 6 17.20 0.11 8.15
CA SER A 6 16.68 0.24 9.51
C SER A 6 15.22 0.68 9.48
N LEU A 7 14.48 0.35 10.54
CA LEU A 7 13.07 0.73 10.71
C LEU A 7 12.90 2.25 10.74
N LEU A 8 13.83 2.99 11.34
CA LEU A 8 13.77 4.45 11.38
C LEU A 8 13.94 5.08 9.99
N MET A 9 14.92 4.61 9.22
CA MET A 9 15.13 5.06 7.83
C MET A 9 13.92 4.74 6.95
N LEU A 10 13.30 3.59 7.16
CA LEU A 10 12.06 3.21 6.49
C LEU A 10 10.93 4.19 6.83
N TYR A 11 10.71 4.47 8.12
CA TYR A 11 9.69 5.41 8.58
C TYR A 11 9.88 6.79 7.93
N LEU A 12 11.10 7.36 8.02
CA LEU A 12 11.41 8.66 7.42
C LEU A 12 11.18 8.67 5.89
N GLY A 13 11.55 7.58 5.22
CA GLY A 13 11.33 7.44 3.78
C GLY A 13 9.84 7.36 3.40
N ILE A 14 9.02 6.69 4.19
CA ILE A 14 7.56 6.64 4.02
C ILE A 14 6.93 8.02 4.27
N GLU A 15 7.37 8.73 5.32
CA GLU A 15 6.84 10.06 5.63
C GLU A 15 7.18 11.08 4.55
N LEU A 16 8.42 11.09 4.07
CA LEU A 16 8.83 11.98 2.98
C LEU A 16 7.99 11.74 1.72
N LEU A 17 7.76 10.47 1.35
CA LEU A 17 6.90 10.11 0.24
C LEU A 17 5.46 10.60 0.46
N SER A 18 4.91 10.37 1.64
CA SER A 18 3.52 10.72 1.99
C SER A 18 3.29 12.22 1.97
N LEU A 19 4.16 13.01 2.59
CA LEU A 19 4.09 14.48 2.60
C LEU A 19 4.15 15.06 1.19
N SER A 20 5.03 14.51 0.35
CA SER A 20 5.13 14.92 -1.05
C SER A 20 3.82 14.65 -1.81
N LEU A 21 3.22 13.48 -1.60
CA LEU A 21 1.95 13.09 -2.24
C LEU A 21 0.77 13.94 -1.76
N TYR A 22 0.71 14.30 -0.47
CA TYR A 22 -0.35 15.20 0.04
C TYR A 22 -0.33 16.55 -0.68
N ALA A 23 0.86 17.12 -0.90
CA ALA A 23 1.02 18.38 -1.62
C ALA A 23 0.61 18.27 -3.09
N VAL A 24 0.98 17.16 -3.76
CA VAL A 24 0.67 16.96 -5.18
C VAL A 24 -0.83 16.70 -5.39
N ILE A 25 -1.50 15.97 -4.49
CA ILE A 25 -2.95 15.74 -4.56
C ILE A 25 -3.70 17.07 -4.42
N GLY A 26 -3.32 17.91 -3.46
CA GLY A 26 -3.94 19.22 -3.21
C GLY A 26 -3.49 20.34 -4.15
N PHE A 27 -2.73 20.04 -5.20
CA PHE A 27 -2.16 21.05 -6.10
C PHE A 27 -3.23 21.90 -6.82
N ASN A 28 -4.36 21.28 -7.20
CA ASN A 28 -5.46 21.99 -7.84
C ASN A 28 -6.38 22.66 -6.80
N LYS A 29 -5.96 23.82 -6.30
CA LYS A 29 -6.69 24.60 -5.29
C LYS A 29 -8.09 25.09 -5.71
N LYS A 30 -8.38 25.10 -7.02
CA LYS A 30 -9.70 25.53 -7.55
C LYS A 30 -10.75 24.42 -7.48
N SER A 31 -10.34 23.17 -7.29
CA SER A 31 -11.23 22.02 -7.18
C SER A 31 -11.50 21.68 -5.71
N SER A 32 -12.76 21.73 -5.30
CA SER A 32 -13.20 21.29 -3.97
C SER A 32 -12.91 19.81 -3.74
N LEU A 33 -13.08 18.97 -4.79
CA LEU A 33 -12.78 17.54 -4.75
C LEU A 33 -11.29 17.26 -4.51
N SER A 34 -10.39 18.03 -5.12
CA SER A 34 -8.95 17.91 -4.92
C SER A 34 -8.55 18.29 -3.48
N SER A 35 -9.13 19.35 -2.94
CA SER A 35 -8.88 19.76 -1.55
C SER A 35 -9.41 18.73 -0.56
N GLU A 36 -10.61 18.20 -0.78
CA GLU A 36 -11.20 17.14 0.04
C GLU A 36 -10.35 15.87 0.00
N ALA A 37 -9.94 15.43 -1.19
CA ALA A 37 -9.06 14.28 -1.36
C ALA A 37 -7.74 14.45 -0.62
N ALA A 38 -7.12 15.63 -0.70
CA ALA A 38 -5.86 15.92 -0.01
C ALA A 38 -6.02 15.84 1.51
N ILE A 39 -7.10 16.40 2.07
CA ILE A 39 -7.38 16.37 3.50
C ILE A 39 -7.65 14.93 3.96
N LYS A 40 -8.48 14.17 3.23
CA LYS A 40 -8.77 12.77 3.55
C LYS A 40 -7.48 11.94 3.57
N TYR A 41 -6.63 12.11 2.54
CA TYR A 41 -5.37 11.36 2.46
C TYR A 41 -4.40 11.75 3.57
N TYR A 42 -4.32 13.03 3.91
CA TYR A 42 -3.49 13.51 5.01
C TYR A 42 -3.93 12.91 6.35
N VAL A 43 -5.21 13.01 6.70
CA VAL A 43 -5.73 12.52 7.99
C VAL A 43 -5.55 11.00 8.13
N LEU A 44 -5.99 10.24 7.12
CA LEU A 44 -5.88 8.79 7.14
C LEU A 44 -4.41 8.33 7.06
N GLY A 45 -3.59 9.04 6.27
CA GLY A 45 -2.17 8.79 6.16
C GLY A 45 -1.41 9.05 7.47
N ALA A 46 -1.72 10.15 8.18
CA ALA A 46 -1.14 10.44 9.48
C ALA A 46 -1.49 9.39 10.53
N MET A 47 -2.74 8.90 10.53
CA MET A 47 -3.14 7.77 11.39
C MET A 47 -2.33 6.50 11.08
N SER A 48 -2.18 6.18 9.80
CA SER A 48 -1.37 5.02 9.37
C SER A 48 0.09 5.16 9.80
N SER A 49 0.65 6.36 9.71
CA SER A 49 2.02 6.65 10.14
C SER A 49 2.20 6.52 11.66
N GLY A 50 1.20 6.93 12.43
CA GLY A 50 1.16 6.71 13.89
C GLY A 50 1.15 5.22 14.23
N ILE A 51 0.34 4.42 13.52
CA ILE A 51 0.30 2.96 13.66
C ILE A 51 1.65 2.32 13.32
N LEU A 52 2.30 2.80 12.24
CA LEU A 52 3.63 2.33 11.85
C LEU A 52 4.67 2.61 12.93
N LEU A 53 4.70 3.85 13.45
CA LEU A 53 5.64 4.25 14.48
C LEU A 53 5.43 3.47 15.78
N PHE A 54 4.18 3.23 16.15
CA PHE A 54 3.85 2.41 17.30
C PHE A 54 4.33 0.96 17.11
N GLY A 55 4.12 0.35 15.95
CA GLY A 55 4.66 -0.97 15.64
C GLY A 55 6.20 -1.02 15.71
N ILE A 56 6.87 0.00 15.16
CA ILE A 56 8.34 0.14 15.25
C ILE A 56 8.79 0.28 16.70
N SER A 57 8.07 1.03 17.51
CA SER A 57 8.41 1.21 18.94
C SER A 57 8.31 -0.09 19.74
N LEU A 58 7.33 -0.94 19.41
CA LEU A 58 7.24 -2.28 20.01
C LEU A 58 8.43 -3.15 19.62
N ILE A 59 8.76 -3.22 18.33
CA ILE A 59 9.93 -3.99 17.87
C ILE A 59 11.20 -3.48 18.56
N TYR A 60 11.43 -2.16 18.58
CA TYR A 60 12.58 -1.58 19.27
C TYR A 60 12.60 -1.85 20.76
N GLY A 61 11.46 -1.73 21.43
CA GLY A 61 11.35 -1.93 22.88
C GLY A 61 11.76 -3.34 23.33
N PHE A 62 11.50 -4.36 22.52
CA PHE A 62 11.79 -5.76 22.84
C PHE A 62 13.05 -6.34 22.17
N THR A 63 13.58 -5.68 21.12
CA THR A 63 14.83 -6.11 20.49
C THR A 63 16.03 -5.20 20.81
N GLY A 64 15.77 -3.97 21.29
CA GLY A 64 16.81 -2.96 21.56
C GLY A 64 17.50 -2.43 20.29
N SER A 65 17.06 -2.82 19.08
CA SER A 65 17.66 -2.40 17.82
C SER A 65 16.63 -1.91 16.80
N ILE A 66 17.10 -1.03 15.90
CA ILE A 66 16.34 -0.55 14.74
C ILE A 66 16.90 -1.09 13.42
N ALA A 67 18.11 -1.65 13.41
CA ALA A 67 18.76 -2.18 12.20
C ALA A 67 18.19 -3.57 11.88
N TYR A 68 17.90 -3.85 10.61
CA TYR A 68 17.23 -5.09 10.19
C TYR A 68 18.00 -6.36 10.58
N ASN A 69 19.33 -6.36 10.39
CA ASN A 69 20.15 -7.53 10.72
C ASN A 69 20.25 -7.78 12.22
N ASP A 70 20.32 -6.71 13.00
CA ASP A 70 20.38 -6.84 14.47
C ASP A 70 19.04 -7.32 15.02
N ILE A 71 17.91 -6.79 14.49
CA ILE A 71 16.58 -7.29 14.83
C ILE A 71 16.49 -8.79 14.54
N ALA A 72 16.90 -9.22 13.33
CA ALA A 72 16.89 -10.64 12.96
C ALA A 72 17.68 -11.50 13.94
N SER A 73 18.85 -11.05 14.39
CA SER A 73 19.68 -11.78 15.35
C SER A 73 19.07 -11.84 16.75
N GLN A 74 18.43 -10.77 17.21
CA GLN A 74 17.77 -10.73 18.52
C GLN A 74 16.52 -11.60 18.56
N LEU A 75 15.76 -11.64 17.46
CA LEU A 75 14.54 -12.45 17.34
C LEU A 75 14.78 -13.97 17.43
N ILE A 76 16.00 -14.44 17.19
CA ILE A 76 16.38 -15.87 17.34
C ILE A 76 16.28 -16.31 18.80
N ASN A 77 16.56 -15.42 19.74
CA ASN A 77 16.67 -15.74 21.15
C ASN A 77 15.37 -15.54 21.94
N VAL A 78 14.27 -15.15 21.28
CA VAL A 78 12.98 -14.90 21.94
C VAL A 78 12.25 -16.22 22.17
N ASP A 79 11.89 -16.49 23.43
CA ASP A 79 11.07 -17.64 23.80
C ASP A 79 9.63 -17.44 23.29
N MET A 80 9.11 -18.41 22.56
CA MET A 80 7.74 -18.38 22.00
C MET A 80 6.63 -18.29 23.05
N ASN A 81 6.91 -18.66 24.31
CA ASN A 81 5.94 -18.56 25.40
C ASN A 81 6.09 -17.26 26.22
N SER A 82 6.99 -16.38 25.84
CA SER A 82 7.24 -15.12 26.55
C SER A 82 6.27 -14.02 26.18
N VAL A 83 6.13 -13.02 27.05
CA VAL A 83 5.40 -11.77 26.77
C VAL A 83 6.07 -11.01 25.62
N ASP A 84 7.39 -11.11 25.50
CA ASP A 84 8.18 -10.48 24.43
C ASP A 84 7.77 -10.99 23.06
N TYR A 85 7.54 -12.30 22.91
CA TYR A 85 7.05 -12.90 21.66
C TYR A 85 5.71 -12.30 21.22
N ILE A 86 4.76 -12.18 22.16
CA ILE A 86 3.43 -11.60 21.87
C ILE A 86 3.57 -10.12 21.47
N ALA A 87 4.40 -9.35 22.17
CA ALA A 87 4.61 -7.94 21.87
C ALA A 87 5.25 -7.73 20.50
N ILE A 88 6.19 -8.59 20.10
CA ILE A 88 6.81 -8.57 18.77
C ILE A 88 5.76 -8.88 17.69
N ILE A 89 4.89 -9.86 17.90
CA ILE A 89 3.79 -10.17 17.00
C ILE A 89 2.90 -8.93 16.80
N PHE A 90 2.49 -8.25 17.87
CA PHE A 90 1.73 -7.01 17.73
C PHE A 90 2.50 -5.93 16.96
N GLY A 91 3.81 -5.80 17.18
CA GLY A 91 4.67 -4.91 16.41
C GLY A 91 4.62 -5.21 14.90
N ILE A 92 4.74 -6.49 14.53
CA ILE A 92 4.64 -6.95 13.14
C ILE A 92 3.25 -6.67 12.56
N ILE A 93 2.18 -6.93 13.31
CA ILE A 93 0.79 -6.65 12.89
C ILE A 93 0.60 -5.16 12.60
N PHE A 94 1.04 -4.26 13.48
CA PHE A 94 0.89 -2.82 13.28
C PHE A 94 1.71 -2.31 12.10
N ILE A 95 2.94 -2.78 11.92
CA ILE A 95 3.77 -2.46 10.76
C ILE A 95 3.07 -2.94 9.47
N THR A 96 2.56 -4.18 9.46
CA THR A 96 1.84 -4.78 8.33
C THR A 96 0.59 -3.99 8.00
N ALA A 97 -0.24 -3.63 8.99
CA ALA A 97 -1.45 -2.84 8.81
C ALA A 97 -1.15 -1.48 8.15
N SER A 98 -0.11 -0.79 8.62
CA SER A 98 0.30 0.48 8.02
C SER A 98 0.81 0.32 6.58
N LEU A 99 1.60 -0.71 6.30
CA LEU A 99 2.07 -0.99 4.94
C LEU A 99 0.89 -1.37 4.02
N CYS A 100 -0.08 -2.14 4.50
CA CYS A 100 -1.31 -2.46 3.77
C CYS A 100 -2.11 -1.19 3.45
N PHE A 101 -2.19 -0.23 4.38
CA PHE A 101 -2.77 1.09 4.11
C PHE A 101 -2.02 1.80 2.97
N LYS A 102 -0.69 1.91 3.04
CA LYS A 102 0.12 2.57 2.00
C LYS A 102 0.02 1.84 0.64
N PHE A 103 -0.14 0.54 0.67
CA PHE A 103 -0.37 -0.25 -0.55
C PHE A 103 -1.81 -0.11 -1.08
N GLY A 104 -2.77 0.25 -0.22
CA GLY A 104 -4.18 0.37 -0.56
C GLY A 104 -4.91 -0.95 -0.58
N ALA A 105 -4.51 -1.88 0.29
CA ALA A 105 -5.15 -3.18 0.45
C ALA A 105 -6.33 -3.11 1.45
N ALA A 106 -7.34 -3.94 1.25
CA ALA A 106 -8.45 -4.04 2.19
C ALA A 106 -8.00 -4.74 3.50
N PRO A 107 -8.51 -4.29 4.67
CA PRO A 107 -9.58 -3.31 4.87
C PRO A 107 -9.13 -1.84 4.81
N PHE A 108 -7.86 -1.54 4.67
CA PHE A 108 -7.26 -0.20 4.76
C PHE A 108 -7.33 0.60 3.44
N HIS A 109 -8.16 0.19 2.49
CA HIS A 109 -8.25 0.71 1.11
C HIS A 109 -9.11 1.96 0.94
N MET A 110 -9.87 2.38 1.98
CA MET A 110 -10.95 3.39 1.89
C MET A 110 -10.53 4.71 1.23
N TRP A 111 -9.26 5.06 1.32
CA TRP A 111 -8.73 6.28 0.73
C TRP A 111 -8.57 6.21 -0.80
N VAL A 112 -8.36 5.02 -1.39
CA VAL A 112 -7.94 4.86 -2.79
C VAL A 112 -8.98 5.39 -3.78
N PRO A 113 -10.28 5.02 -3.69
CA PRO A 113 -11.28 5.49 -4.64
C PRO A 113 -11.49 7.00 -4.59
N ASP A 114 -11.55 7.58 -3.39
CA ASP A 114 -11.81 9.00 -3.20
C ASP A 114 -10.65 9.87 -3.70
N ILE A 115 -9.41 9.45 -3.42
CA ILE A 115 -8.22 10.18 -3.84
C ILE A 115 -7.98 10.05 -5.34
N TYR A 116 -8.23 8.88 -5.94
CA TYR A 116 -8.10 8.71 -7.38
C TYR A 116 -9.13 9.56 -8.13
N GLN A 117 -10.36 9.65 -7.63
CA GLN A 117 -11.40 10.50 -8.20
C GLN A 117 -11.07 11.99 -8.04
N GLY A 118 -10.66 12.42 -6.85
CA GLY A 118 -10.46 13.83 -6.52
C GLY A 118 -9.15 14.43 -7.05
N SER A 119 -8.16 13.61 -7.39
CA SER A 119 -6.86 14.10 -7.88
C SER A 119 -6.84 14.29 -9.41
N LEU A 120 -5.87 15.07 -9.88
CA LEU A 120 -5.54 15.17 -11.30
C LEU A 120 -5.12 13.79 -11.83
N ILE A 121 -5.44 13.48 -13.08
CA ILE A 121 -5.10 12.18 -13.67
C ILE A 121 -3.60 11.91 -13.64
N SER A 122 -2.77 12.91 -13.88
CA SER A 122 -1.31 12.80 -13.76
C SER A 122 -0.86 12.40 -12.35
N THR A 123 -1.50 12.96 -11.33
CA THR A 123 -1.27 12.59 -9.92
C THR A 123 -1.74 11.16 -9.64
N THR A 124 -2.88 10.75 -10.20
CA THR A 124 -3.41 9.39 -10.07
C THR A 124 -2.46 8.36 -10.70
N ILE A 125 -1.87 8.66 -11.86
CA ILE A 125 -0.85 7.82 -12.49
C ILE A 125 0.33 7.60 -11.54
N LEU A 126 0.85 8.69 -10.95
CA LEU A 126 1.95 8.61 -10.01
C LEU A 126 1.58 7.77 -8.78
N LEU A 127 0.40 7.99 -8.19
CA LEU A 127 -0.10 7.27 -7.01
C LEU A 127 -0.32 5.77 -7.27
N SER A 128 -0.76 5.42 -8.46
CA SER A 128 -1.07 4.02 -8.83
C SER A 128 0.18 3.19 -9.13
N THR A 129 1.33 3.80 -9.35
CA THR A 129 2.55 3.12 -9.83
C THR A 129 3.71 3.21 -8.85
N LEU A 130 4.41 4.34 -8.77
CA LEU A 130 5.66 4.48 -8.03
C LEU A 130 5.57 4.11 -6.54
N PRO A 131 4.57 4.59 -5.76
CA PRO A 131 4.44 4.22 -4.37
C PRO A 131 4.17 2.73 -4.17
N LYS A 132 3.44 2.10 -5.11
CA LYS A 132 3.11 0.67 -5.04
C LYS A 132 4.36 -0.20 -5.20
N ILE A 133 5.21 0.09 -6.19
CA ILE A 133 6.49 -0.60 -6.36
C ILE A 133 7.35 -0.43 -5.12
N ALA A 134 7.43 0.80 -4.59
CA ALA A 134 8.26 1.09 -3.42
C ALA A 134 7.78 0.35 -2.16
N VAL A 135 6.47 0.32 -1.89
CA VAL A 135 5.89 -0.42 -0.75
C VAL A 135 6.07 -1.92 -0.94
N PHE A 136 5.92 -2.45 -2.15
CA PHE A 136 6.16 -3.86 -2.43
C PHE A 136 7.60 -4.29 -2.08
N ILE A 137 8.61 -3.49 -2.48
CA ILE A 137 10.00 -3.77 -2.13
C ILE A 137 10.22 -3.72 -0.60
N VAL A 138 9.52 -2.82 0.09
CA VAL A 138 9.56 -2.77 1.56
C VAL A 138 8.99 -4.05 2.18
N PHE A 139 7.87 -4.56 1.67
CA PHE A 139 7.33 -5.85 2.11
C PHE A 139 8.38 -6.97 1.98
N LEU A 140 9.04 -7.08 0.81
CA LEU A 140 10.09 -8.07 0.60
C LEU A 140 11.23 -7.90 1.62
N LYS A 141 11.76 -6.67 1.79
CA LYS A 141 12.87 -6.45 2.72
C LYS A 141 12.52 -6.77 4.17
N LEU A 142 11.37 -6.32 4.65
CA LEU A 142 10.97 -6.52 6.04
C LEU A 142 10.66 -7.99 6.35
N TYR A 143 9.96 -8.67 5.48
CA TYR A 143 9.55 -10.04 5.79
C TYR A 143 10.64 -11.07 5.58
N PHE A 144 11.54 -10.85 4.62
CA PHE A 144 12.60 -11.81 4.33
C PHE A 144 13.95 -11.47 4.99
N ILE A 145 14.07 -10.34 5.72
CA ILE A 145 15.29 -10.05 6.49
C ILE A 145 14.97 -10.06 7.98
N PRO A 146 14.36 -9.02 8.62
CA PRO A 146 14.16 -9.04 10.06
C PRO A 146 13.10 -10.02 10.54
N PHE A 147 12.00 -10.23 9.79
CA PHE A 147 10.83 -10.97 10.26
C PHE A 147 10.69 -12.37 9.68
N ILE A 148 11.76 -12.94 9.10
CA ILE A 148 11.71 -14.28 8.48
C ILE A 148 11.30 -15.38 9.47
N LEU A 149 11.70 -15.26 10.74
CA LEU A 149 11.37 -16.23 11.78
C LEU A 149 9.87 -16.21 12.16
N TYR A 150 9.18 -15.10 11.92
CA TYR A 150 7.75 -14.93 12.18
C TYR A 150 6.89 -15.11 10.91
N ARG A 151 7.42 -15.90 9.95
CA ARG A 151 6.80 -16.08 8.63
C ARG A 151 5.34 -16.56 8.68
N GLU A 152 5.01 -17.44 9.60
CA GLU A 152 3.63 -17.93 9.77
C GLU A 152 2.66 -16.81 10.14
N VAL A 153 3.08 -15.93 11.05
CA VAL A 153 2.25 -14.81 11.50
C VAL A 153 1.94 -13.83 10.36
N TRP A 154 2.98 -13.34 9.68
CA TRP A 154 2.75 -12.33 8.63
C TRP A 154 2.16 -12.94 7.35
N SER A 155 2.42 -14.22 7.07
CA SER A 155 1.82 -14.94 5.95
C SER A 155 0.30 -15.01 6.08
N ASP A 156 -0.22 -15.46 7.21
CA ASP A 156 -1.65 -15.57 7.45
C ASP A 156 -2.35 -14.20 7.31
N ILE A 157 -1.72 -13.15 7.83
CA ILE A 157 -2.23 -11.78 7.68
C ILE A 157 -2.27 -11.36 6.20
N LEU A 158 -1.21 -11.62 5.45
CA LEU A 158 -1.14 -11.26 4.03
C LEU A 158 -2.14 -12.06 3.19
N ILE A 159 -2.31 -13.36 3.46
CA ILE A 159 -3.31 -14.19 2.78
C ILE A 159 -4.71 -13.65 3.06
N PHE A 160 -5.05 -13.35 4.31
CA PHE A 160 -6.35 -12.80 4.68
C PHE A 160 -6.61 -11.45 4.01
N VAL A 161 -5.66 -10.51 4.10
CA VAL A 161 -5.73 -9.17 3.48
C VAL A 161 -5.81 -9.28 1.96
N GLY A 162 -5.06 -10.20 1.35
CA GLY A 162 -5.07 -10.45 -0.09
C GLY A 162 -6.44 -10.93 -0.57
N MET A 163 -7.01 -11.96 0.06
CA MET A 163 -8.34 -12.46 -0.26
C MET A 163 -9.41 -11.38 -0.10
N LEU A 164 -9.39 -10.66 1.02
CA LEU A 164 -10.33 -9.58 1.28
C LEU A 164 -10.24 -8.46 0.22
N SER A 165 -9.02 -8.12 -0.21
CA SER A 165 -8.79 -7.11 -1.24
C SER A 165 -9.32 -7.52 -2.60
N ILE A 166 -9.17 -8.80 -2.98
CA ILE A 166 -9.72 -9.33 -4.23
C ILE A 166 -11.24 -9.26 -4.21
N VAL A 167 -11.88 -9.72 -3.14
CA VAL A 167 -13.34 -9.73 -3.01
C VAL A 167 -13.90 -8.30 -3.01
N ILE A 168 -13.41 -7.44 -2.14
CA ILE A 168 -13.89 -6.06 -2.03
C ILE A 168 -13.61 -5.29 -3.33
N GLY A 169 -12.39 -5.38 -3.86
CA GLY A 169 -12.02 -4.69 -5.08
C GLY A 169 -12.88 -5.07 -6.28
N SER A 170 -13.13 -6.36 -6.48
CA SER A 170 -13.96 -6.84 -7.60
C SER A 170 -15.44 -6.49 -7.44
N LEU A 171 -16.03 -6.68 -6.25
CA LEU A 171 -17.44 -6.40 -6.03
C LEU A 171 -17.77 -4.91 -6.15
N PHE A 172 -16.97 -4.05 -5.52
CA PHE A 172 -17.23 -2.61 -5.57
C PHE A 172 -16.86 -1.98 -6.92
N ALA A 173 -15.97 -2.59 -7.72
CA ALA A 173 -15.71 -2.13 -9.09
C ALA A 173 -16.97 -2.20 -9.96
N LEU A 174 -17.79 -3.25 -9.83
CA LEU A 174 -19.00 -3.45 -10.62
C LEU A 174 -20.07 -2.38 -10.41
N THR A 175 -20.06 -1.70 -9.27
CA THR A 175 -21.08 -0.70 -8.91
C THR A 175 -20.66 0.74 -9.22
N GLN A 176 -19.46 0.95 -9.80
CA GLN A 176 -18.95 2.29 -10.04
C GLN A 176 -19.42 2.86 -11.39
N GLU A 177 -19.85 4.11 -11.34
CA GLU A 177 -20.21 4.90 -12.54
C GLU A 177 -19.04 5.80 -13.01
N ASN A 178 -18.11 6.14 -12.10
CA ASN A 178 -16.94 6.97 -12.40
C ASN A 178 -15.76 6.09 -12.79
N ILE A 179 -15.12 6.37 -13.93
CA ILE A 179 -14.04 5.53 -14.46
C ILE A 179 -12.79 5.53 -13.56
N LYS A 180 -12.46 6.65 -12.91
CA LYS A 180 -11.32 6.71 -11.98
C LYS A 180 -11.57 5.86 -10.74
N ARG A 181 -12.82 5.83 -10.23
CA ARG A 181 -13.21 4.98 -9.10
C ARG A 181 -13.21 3.50 -9.48
N LEU A 182 -13.68 3.18 -10.68
CA LEU A 182 -13.63 1.81 -11.21
C LEU A 182 -12.19 1.31 -11.26
N LEU A 183 -11.27 2.10 -11.82
CA LEU A 183 -9.85 1.75 -11.85
C LEU A 183 -9.22 1.71 -10.46
N ALA A 184 -9.68 2.52 -9.51
CA ALA A 184 -9.23 2.47 -8.13
C ALA A 184 -9.60 1.14 -7.47
N TYR A 185 -10.83 0.65 -7.63
CA TYR A 185 -11.24 -0.66 -7.11
C TYR A 185 -10.56 -1.82 -7.85
N SER A 186 -10.35 -1.69 -9.16
CA SER A 186 -9.51 -2.63 -9.91
C SER A 186 -8.08 -2.68 -9.34
N ALA A 187 -7.50 -1.53 -8.99
CA ALA A 187 -6.19 -1.47 -8.35
C ALA A 187 -6.16 -2.21 -7.00
N ILE A 188 -7.20 -2.07 -6.16
CA ILE A 188 -7.33 -2.78 -4.89
C ILE A 188 -7.36 -4.29 -5.11
N SER A 189 -8.13 -4.78 -6.09
CA SER A 189 -8.18 -6.20 -6.43
C SER A 189 -6.81 -6.72 -6.92
N ASN A 190 -6.13 -5.99 -7.80
CA ASN A 190 -4.80 -6.36 -8.30
C ASN A 190 -3.74 -6.40 -7.18
N ILE A 191 -3.78 -5.44 -6.26
CA ILE A 191 -2.95 -5.45 -5.05
C ILE A 191 -3.23 -6.69 -4.21
N GLY A 192 -4.48 -7.13 -4.13
CA GLY A 192 -4.86 -8.37 -3.46
C GLY A 192 -4.13 -9.59 -4.00
N PHE A 193 -4.02 -9.74 -5.32
CA PHE A 193 -3.25 -10.84 -5.95
C PHE A 193 -1.76 -10.76 -5.64
N ILE A 194 -1.18 -9.55 -5.63
CA ILE A 194 0.25 -9.35 -5.28
C ILE A 194 0.50 -9.78 -3.83
N ILE A 195 -0.33 -9.32 -2.89
CA ILE A 195 -0.18 -9.62 -1.46
C ILE A 195 -0.41 -11.10 -1.19
N LEU A 196 -1.41 -11.70 -1.80
CA LEU A 196 -1.73 -13.11 -1.63
C LEU A 196 -0.58 -14.00 -2.12
N SER A 197 -0.02 -13.72 -3.30
CA SER A 197 1.13 -14.48 -3.81
C SER A 197 2.38 -14.32 -2.94
N LEU A 198 2.61 -13.13 -2.36
CA LEU A 198 3.69 -12.91 -1.39
C LEU A 198 3.48 -13.71 -0.09
N GLY A 199 2.23 -13.83 0.37
CA GLY A 199 1.84 -14.58 1.57
C GLY A 199 2.07 -16.09 1.48
N LEU A 200 2.23 -16.66 0.28
CA LEU A 200 2.44 -18.12 0.11
C LEU A 200 3.81 -18.63 0.58
N ILE A 201 4.75 -17.76 0.95
CA ILE A 201 6.11 -18.09 1.48
C ILE A 201 6.90 -19.07 0.58
N SER A 202 6.59 -19.12 -0.69
CA SER A 202 7.28 -19.97 -1.66
C SER A 202 8.13 -19.13 -2.61
N ILE A 203 9.19 -19.73 -3.18
CA ILE A 203 10.00 -19.07 -4.20
C ILE A 203 9.13 -18.68 -5.39
N ASP A 204 8.24 -19.55 -5.80
CA ASP A 204 7.29 -19.29 -6.89
C ASP A 204 6.32 -18.15 -6.54
N GLY A 205 5.86 -18.06 -5.27
CA GLY A 205 5.04 -16.96 -4.78
C GLY A 205 5.75 -15.61 -4.85
N ILE A 206 7.03 -15.56 -4.49
CA ILE A 206 7.86 -14.35 -4.61
C ILE A 206 8.02 -13.96 -6.08
N HIS A 207 8.36 -14.91 -6.97
CA HIS A 207 8.50 -14.64 -8.40
C HIS A 207 7.18 -14.17 -9.01
N ALA A 208 6.06 -14.80 -8.66
CA ALA A 208 4.73 -14.41 -9.10
C ALA A 208 4.37 -13.00 -8.63
N SER A 209 4.64 -12.64 -7.37
CA SER A 209 4.35 -11.31 -6.83
C SER A 209 5.20 -10.22 -7.48
N LEU A 210 6.48 -10.49 -7.76
CA LEU A 210 7.37 -9.59 -8.51
C LEU A 210 6.87 -9.38 -9.94
N TYR A 211 6.61 -10.45 -10.67
CA TYR A 211 6.09 -10.39 -12.03
C TYR A 211 4.78 -9.60 -12.09
N TYR A 212 3.85 -9.94 -11.19
CA TYR A 212 2.55 -9.28 -11.15
C TYR A 212 2.66 -7.78 -10.82
N THR A 213 3.58 -7.40 -9.92
CA THR A 213 3.81 -5.99 -9.59
C THR A 213 4.28 -5.19 -10.81
N VAL A 214 5.18 -5.76 -11.63
CA VAL A 214 5.66 -5.11 -12.87
C VAL A 214 4.51 -4.99 -13.88
N VAL A 215 3.80 -6.08 -14.14
CA VAL A 215 2.67 -6.10 -15.07
C VAL A 215 1.58 -5.13 -14.64
N TYR A 216 1.20 -5.13 -13.36
CA TYR A 216 0.22 -4.19 -12.82
C TYR A 216 0.66 -2.73 -13.02
N SER A 217 1.92 -2.41 -12.75
CA SER A 217 2.42 -1.04 -12.91
C SER A 217 2.34 -0.57 -14.35
N LEU A 218 2.67 -1.43 -15.31
CA LEU A 218 2.57 -1.14 -16.75
C LEU A 218 1.10 -0.99 -17.20
N THR A 219 0.22 -1.87 -16.76
CA THR A 219 -1.21 -1.80 -17.11
C THR A 219 -1.88 -0.58 -16.47
N ALA A 220 -1.52 -0.19 -15.25
CA ALA A 220 -2.01 1.02 -14.61
C ALA A 220 -1.56 2.29 -15.37
N LEU A 221 -0.29 2.37 -15.77
CA LEU A 221 0.22 3.45 -16.60
C LEU A 221 -0.54 3.56 -17.92
N ALA A 222 -0.74 2.43 -18.60
CA ALA A 222 -1.46 2.40 -19.87
C ALA A 222 -2.92 2.82 -19.71
N SER A 223 -3.64 2.29 -18.73
CA SER A 223 -5.06 2.56 -18.51
C SER A 223 -5.30 4.05 -18.18
N PHE A 224 -4.57 4.62 -17.22
CA PHE A 224 -4.71 6.04 -16.92
C PHE A 224 -4.16 6.94 -18.03
N GLY A 225 -3.14 6.49 -18.78
CA GLY A 225 -2.63 7.19 -19.96
C GLY A 225 -3.69 7.32 -21.05
N ILE A 226 -4.44 6.25 -21.35
CA ILE A 226 -5.57 6.28 -22.30
C ILE A 226 -6.66 7.25 -21.81
N ILE A 227 -7.01 7.19 -20.52
CA ILE A 227 -8.01 8.13 -19.96
C ILE A 227 -7.53 9.57 -20.12
N THR A 228 -6.24 9.86 -19.86
CA THR A 228 -5.70 11.20 -20.06
C THR A 228 -5.89 11.68 -21.49
N HIS A 229 -5.67 10.82 -22.48
CA HIS A 229 -5.85 11.15 -23.89
C HIS A 229 -7.33 11.41 -24.23
N ILE A 230 -8.24 10.56 -23.74
CA ILE A 230 -9.68 10.73 -23.96
C ILE A 230 -10.19 12.01 -23.30
N THR A 231 -9.85 12.29 -22.07
CA THR A 231 -10.31 13.47 -21.32
C THR A 231 -9.72 14.77 -21.85
N SER A 232 -8.54 14.76 -22.48
CA SER A 232 -7.97 15.95 -23.11
C SER A 232 -8.71 16.36 -24.39
N ASN A 233 -9.33 15.41 -25.08
CA ASN A 233 -10.04 15.62 -26.34
C ASN A 233 -11.55 15.84 -26.16
N SER A 234 -12.09 15.52 -25.00
CA SER A 234 -13.50 15.63 -24.67
C SER A 234 -13.66 16.36 -23.35
N ASN A 235 -14.43 17.40 -23.28
CA ASN A 235 -14.60 18.36 -22.17
C ASN A 235 -14.82 17.74 -20.78
N GLY A 236 -13.85 16.87 -20.30
CA GLY A 236 -13.83 16.36 -18.92
C GLY A 236 -14.74 15.16 -18.67
N ILE A 237 -14.82 14.21 -19.60
CA ILE A 237 -15.56 12.94 -19.41
C ILE A 237 -15.01 12.16 -18.22
N GLU A 238 -15.83 11.93 -17.21
CA GLU A 238 -15.50 11.11 -16.04
C GLU A 238 -16.46 9.93 -15.85
N LYS A 239 -17.65 9.95 -16.48
CA LYS A 239 -18.63 8.86 -16.36
C LYS A 239 -18.42 7.81 -17.45
N ILE A 240 -18.65 6.54 -17.09
CA ILE A 240 -18.56 5.40 -18.02
C ILE A 240 -19.59 5.52 -19.14
N THR A 241 -20.78 6.06 -18.83
CA THR A 241 -21.86 6.32 -19.83
C THR A 241 -21.44 7.27 -20.93
N ASP A 242 -20.54 8.21 -20.64
CA ASP A 242 -20.09 9.22 -21.58
C ASP A 242 -19.05 8.64 -22.58
N LEU A 243 -18.56 7.42 -22.34
CA LEU A 243 -17.65 6.68 -23.23
C LEU A 243 -18.38 5.80 -24.24
N SER A 244 -19.68 5.54 -24.02
CA SER A 244 -20.53 4.85 -24.98
C SER A 244 -20.98 5.88 -26.03
N GLY A 245 -20.22 6.02 -27.12
CA GLY A 245 -20.52 6.90 -28.23
C GLY A 245 -21.86 6.66 -28.92
#